data_c04395120d69bd322729ab6182e2f618
#
_entry.id   c04395120d69bd322729ab6182e2f618
#
_cell.length_a   1.000
_cell.length_b   1.000
_cell.length_c   1.000
_cell.angle_alpha   90.00
_cell.angle_beta   90.00
_cell.angle_gamma   90.00
#
_symmetry.space_group_name_H-M   'P 1'
#
loop_
_entity.id
_entity.type
_entity.pdbx_description
1 polymer ?
#
loop_
_entity_poly.entity_id
_entity_poly.type
_entity_poly.pdbx_seq_one_letter_code
_entity_poly.pdbx_strand_id
1 'polypeptide(L)'
;MSNKPRIYISGAITNDPNYKAHFFRANNDLLSDGYQSIINPALVNSMLPKDFTHEEYMKVCIAMLECCDAIYMLDGWENSKGANIEYQYAKDNGLDIYYEKE
;
A
#
# COMPACT_ATOMS: atom_id res chain seq x y z
N MET A 1 -8.43 2.20 -22.79
CA MET A 1 -7.24 2.22 -21.94
C MET A 1 -7.43 3.08 -20.73
N SER A 2 -6.94 2.63 -19.58
CA SER A 2 -7.01 3.43 -18.37
C SER A 2 -5.94 4.51 -18.42
N ASN A 3 -6.30 5.75 -18.03
CA ASN A 3 -5.33 6.82 -17.83
C ASN A 3 -4.96 6.98 -16.36
N LYS A 4 -5.38 6.01 -15.53
CA LYS A 4 -5.08 6.05 -14.11
C LYS A 4 -3.61 5.72 -13.87
N PRO A 5 -2.96 6.38 -12.92
CA PRO A 5 -1.56 6.11 -12.58
C PRO A 5 -1.40 4.76 -11.89
N ARG A 6 -0.14 4.34 -11.72
CA ARG A 6 0.15 3.18 -10.87
C ARG A 6 -0.04 3.60 -9.43
N ILE A 7 -0.77 2.79 -8.67
CA ILE A 7 -1.13 3.12 -7.30
C ILE A 7 -0.68 2.02 -6.34
N TYR A 8 -0.20 2.44 -5.18
CA TYR A 8 0.29 1.57 -4.12
C TYR A 8 -0.71 1.60 -2.96
N ILE A 9 -1.06 0.42 -2.44
CA ILE A 9 -1.98 0.33 -1.30
C ILE A 9 -1.16 0.33 -0.01
N SER A 10 -1.47 1.23 0.91
CA SER A 10 -0.76 1.36 2.18
C SER A 10 -1.73 1.27 3.36
N GLY A 11 -1.36 0.50 4.37
CA GLY A 11 -2.21 0.34 5.55
C GLY A 11 -1.55 -0.57 6.57
N ALA A 12 -2.28 -0.82 7.66
CA ALA A 12 -1.78 -1.64 8.75
C ALA A 12 -1.72 -3.10 8.33
N ILE A 13 -0.59 -3.74 8.57
CA ILE A 13 -0.41 -5.18 8.34
C ILE A 13 -0.18 -5.87 9.69
N THR A 14 0.81 -5.41 10.44
CA THR A 14 1.21 -6.06 11.70
C THR A 14 0.11 -6.01 12.76
N ASN A 15 -0.61 -4.90 12.82
CA ASN A 15 -1.62 -4.67 13.85
C ASN A 15 -3.05 -4.99 13.42
N ASP A 16 -3.21 -5.56 12.22
CA ASP A 16 -4.53 -5.89 11.70
C ASP A 16 -4.58 -7.38 11.37
N PRO A 17 -5.27 -8.19 12.19
CA PRO A 17 -5.36 -9.64 11.93
C PRO A 17 -6.09 -9.97 10.63
N ASN A 18 -6.86 -9.03 10.10
CA ASN A 18 -7.62 -9.20 8.87
C ASN A 18 -7.00 -8.43 7.70
N TYR A 19 -5.70 -8.11 7.77
CA TYR A 19 -5.08 -7.25 6.79
C TYR A 19 -5.20 -7.78 5.35
N LYS A 20 -5.11 -9.08 5.17
CA LYS A 20 -5.20 -9.65 3.81
C LYS A 20 -6.56 -9.37 3.17
N ALA A 21 -7.64 -9.57 3.91
CA ALA A 21 -8.99 -9.28 3.43
C ALA A 21 -9.17 -7.79 3.17
N HIS A 22 -8.65 -6.95 4.04
CA HIS A 22 -8.75 -5.50 3.92
C HIS A 22 -8.02 -5.00 2.66
N PHE A 23 -6.78 -5.47 2.47
CA PHE A 23 -6.00 -5.09 1.28
C PHE A 23 -6.62 -5.63 0.00
N PHE A 24 -7.18 -6.85 0.06
CA PHE A 24 -7.81 -7.47 -1.10
C PHE A 24 -9.07 -6.70 -1.51
N ARG A 25 -9.87 -6.28 -0.54
CA ARG A 25 -11.06 -5.47 -0.81
C ARG A 25 -10.67 -4.14 -1.44
N ALA A 26 -9.64 -3.47 -0.92
CA ALA A 26 -9.14 -2.22 -1.47
C ALA A 26 -8.67 -2.41 -2.92
N ASN A 27 -7.98 -3.53 -3.18
CA ASN A 27 -7.52 -3.86 -4.52
C ASN A 27 -8.70 -3.96 -5.49
N ASN A 28 -9.77 -4.63 -5.08
CA ASN A 28 -10.96 -4.77 -5.91
C ASN A 28 -11.69 -3.44 -6.12
N ASP A 29 -11.74 -2.60 -5.10
CA ASP A 29 -12.34 -1.27 -5.20
C ASP A 29 -11.58 -0.41 -6.20
N LEU A 30 -10.26 -0.47 -6.19
CA LEU A 30 -9.43 0.28 -7.14
C LEU A 30 -9.61 -0.24 -8.56
N LEU A 31 -9.72 -1.57 -8.74
CA LEU A 31 -10.02 -2.15 -10.05
C LEU A 31 -11.35 -1.62 -10.56
N SER A 32 -12.37 -1.56 -9.70
CA SER A 32 -13.69 -1.04 -10.07
C SER A 32 -13.64 0.43 -10.44
N ASP A 33 -12.71 1.17 -9.86
CA ASP A 33 -12.52 2.59 -10.17
C ASP A 33 -11.69 2.82 -11.44
N GLY A 34 -11.25 1.76 -12.10
CA GLY A 34 -10.53 1.86 -13.37
C GLY A 34 -9.02 1.79 -13.29
N TYR A 35 -8.46 1.57 -12.10
CA TYR A 35 -7.02 1.36 -11.97
C TYR A 35 -6.66 -0.01 -12.51
N GLN A 36 -5.60 -0.07 -13.30
CA GLN A 36 -5.11 -1.32 -13.89
C GLN A 36 -3.73 -1.69 -13.37
N SER A 37 -3.00 -0.73 -12.82
CA SER A 37 -1.65 -0.94 -12.31
C SER A 37 -1.67 -0.69 -10.80
N ILE A 38 -1.82 -1.77 -10.04
CA ILE A 38 -2.01 -1.71 -8.59
C ILE A 38 -0.93 -2.55 -7.91
N ILE A 39 -0.23 -1.97 -6.95
CA ILE A 39 0.71 -2.73 -6.12
C ILE A 39 0.05 -2.97 -4.77
N ASN A 40 -0.12 -4.26 -4.45
CA ASN A 40 -0.72 -4.71 -3.21
C ASN A 40 0.36 -5.41 -2.37
N PRO A 41 0.97 -4.71 -1.40
CA PRO A 41 2.08 -5.27 -0.64
C PRO A 41 1.68 -6.44 0.26
N ALA A 42 0.40 -6.63 0.55
CA ALA A 42 -0.05 -7.79 1.31
C ALA A 42 0.25 -9.10 0.57
N LEU A 43 0.15 -9.08 -0.76
CA LEU A 43 0.50 -10.24 -1.57
C LEU A 43 2.00 -10.52 -1.53
N VAL A 44 2.80 -9.45 -1.65
CA VAL A 44 4.26 -9.57 -1.59
C VAL A 44 4.69 -10.07 -0.21
N ASN A 45 4.09 -9.52 0.85
CA ASN A 45 4.42 -9.91 2.22
C ASN A 45 4.23 -11.42 2.44
N SER A 46 3.22 -12.00 1.82
CA SER A 46 2.94 -13.44 1.98
C SER A 46 4.01 -14.32 1.35
N MET A 47 4.82 -13.77 0.47
CA MET A 47 5.86 -14.50 -0.27
C MET A 47 7.26 -14.31 0.32
N LEU A 48 7.41 -13.40 1.28
CA LEU A 48 8.71 -13.12 1.88
C LEU A 48 9.06 -14.15 2.95
N PRO A 49 10.35 -14.42 3.16
CA PRO A 49 10.77 -15.33 4.23
C PRO A 49 10.30 -14.84 5.60
N LYS A 50 10.01 -15.76 6.50
CA LYS A 50 9.50 -15.43 7.83
C LYS A 50 10.54 -14.71 8.70
N ASP A 51 11.81 -14.83 8.35
CA ASP A 51 12.88 -14.17 9.10
C ASP A 51 13.16 -12.75 8.63
N PHE A 52 12.38 -12.24 7.68
CA PHE A 52 12.49 -10.84 7.28
C PHE A 52 12.20 -9.95 8.48
N THR A 53 13.10 -9.00 8.73
CA THR A 53 12.85 -7.99 9.76
C THR A 53 11.89 -6.93 9.22
N HIS A 54 11.31 -6.16 10.13
CA HIS A 54 10.45 -5.03 9.73
C HIS A 54 11.21 -4.06 8.83
N GLU A 55 12.49 -3.82 9.16
CA GLU A 55 13.34 -2.92 8.39
C GLU A 55 13.55 -3.41 6.96
N GLU A 56 13.81 -4.73 6.81
CA GLU A 56 13.96 -5.34 5.49
C GLU A 56 12.68 -5.29 4.69
N TYR A 57 11.56 -5.58 5.36
CA TYR A 57 10.25 -5.50 4.73
C TYR A 57 9.99 -4.08 4.22
N MET A 58 10.31 -3.07 5.02
CA MET A 58 10.10 -1.68 4.62
C MET A 58 10.97 -1.28 3.42
N LYS A 59 12.17 -1.84 3.29
CA LYS A 59 13.00 -1.60 2.10
C LYS A 59 12.30 -2.08 0.83
N VAL A 60 11.69 -3.26 0.89
CA VAL A 60 10.94 -3.80 -0.25
C VAL A 60 9.74 -2.93 -0.57
N CYS A 61 8.99 -2.53 0.46
CA CYS A 61 7.80 -1.70 0.28
C CYS A 61 8.12 -0.34 -0.31
N ILE A 62 9.16 0.32 0.20
CA ILE A 62 9.56 1.64 -0.32
C ILE A 62 10.04 1.50 -1.76
N ALA A 63 10.77 0.44 -2.09
CA ALA A 63 11.21 0.21 -3.46
C ALA A 63 10.03 0.06 -4.42
N MET A 64 8.98 -0.63 -3.99
CA MET A 64 7.76 -0.74 -4.80
C MET A 64 7.03 0.60 -4.91
N LEU A 65 6.97 1.34 -3.82
CA LEU A 65 6.32 2.66 -3.78
C LEU A 65 7.03 3.65 -4.69
N GLU A 66 8.35 3.57 -4.79
CA GLU A 66 9.14 4.40 -5.71
C GLU A 66 8.71 4.23 -7.16
N CYS A 67 8.13 3.10 -7.50
CA CYS A 67 7.66 2.82 -8.86
C CYS A 67 6.25 3.33 -9.13
N CYS A 68 5.62 3.96 -8.14
CA CYS A 68 4.22 4.37 -8.23
C CYS A 68 4.10 5.88 -8.31
N ASP A 69 2.96 6.33 -8.84
CA ASP A 69 2.63 7.75 -8.96
C ASP A 69 1.62 8.18 -7.90
N ALA A 70 0.98 7.22 -7.25
CA ALA A 70 -0.08 7.49 -6.28
C ALA A 70 -0.04 6.46 -5.15
N ILE A 71 -0.60 6.85 -4.01
CA ILE A 71 -0.73 5.99 -2.85
C ILE A 71 -2.18 6.05 -2.35
N TYR A 72 -2.69 4.88 -1.95
CA TYR A 72 -4.05 4.74 -1.43
C TYR A 72 -3.96 4.31 0.03
N MET A 73 -4.32 5.22 0.92
CA MET A 73 -4.21 4.99 2.37
C MET A 73 -5.47 4.31 2.89
N LEU A 74 -5.31 3.12 3.44
CA LEU A 74 -6.43 2.37 4.02
C LEU A 74 -6.85 2.98 5.36
N ASP A 75 -8.11 2.81 5.70
CA ASP A 75 -8.63 3.28 6.98
C ASP A 75 -7.83 2.67 8.12
N GLY A 76 -7.47 3.49 9.11
CA GLY A 76 -6.66 3.05 10.24
C GLY A 76 -5.15 3.09 10.00
N TRP A 77 -4.70 3.62 8.85
CA TRP A 77 -3.27 3.67 8.53
C TRP A 77 -2.47 4.45 9.56
N GLU A 78 -3.08 5.42 10.22
CA GLU A 78 -2.38 6.28 11.20
C GLU A 78 -1.80 5.49 12.37
N ASN A 79 -2.37 4.31 12.63
CA ASN A 79 -1.91 3.43 13.71
C ASN A 79 -0.80 2.48 13.28
N SER A 80 -0.36 2.55 12.04
CA SER A 80 0.67 1.68 11.49
C SER A 80 1.97 2.44 11.28
N LYS A 81 3.03 1.99 11.92
CA LYS A 81 4.36 2.59 11.76
C LYS A 81 4.80 2.55 10.29
N GLY A 82 4.62 1.40 9.64
CA GLY A 82 5.02 1.23 8.25
C GLY A 82 4.23 2.12 7.31
N ALA A 83 2.91 2.21 7.51
CA ALA A 83 2.06 3.06 6.68
C ALA A 83 2.42 4.54 6.84
N ASN A 84 2.78 4.96 8.05
CA ASN A 84 3.23 6.33 8.28
C ASN A 84 4.53 6.64 7.53
N ILE A 85 5.46 5.69 7.48
CA ILE A 85 6.70 5.84 6.72
C ILE A 85 6.38 6.00 5.24
N GLU A 86 5.48 5.18 4.72
CA GLU A 86 5.07 5.22 3.31
C GLU A 86 4.35 6.52 2.98
N TYR A 87 3.49 6.97 3.86
CA TYR A 87 2.77 8.25 3.71
C TYR A 87 3.76 9.41 3.64
N GLN A 88 4.74 9.43 4.53
CA GLN A 88 5.75 10.48 4.54
C GLN A 88 6.57 10.48 3.26
N TYR A 89 6.95 9.29 2.79
CA TYR A 89 7.64 9.15 1.51
C TYR A 89 6.81 9.75 0.37
N ALA A 90 5.52 9.43 0.34
CA ALA A 90 4.63 9.93 -0.72
C ALA A 90 4.54 11.46 -0.70
N LYS A 91 4.43 12.04 0.49
CA LYS A 91 4.40 13.51 0.63
C LYS A 91 5.71 14.15 0.16
N ASP A 92 6.83 13.59 0.59
CA ASP A 92 8.14 14.14 0.27
C ASP A 92 8.48 14.06 -1.20
N ASN A 93 7.88 13.11 -1.91
CA ASN A 93 8.19 12.85 -3.32
C ASN A 93 7.06 13.23 -4.28
N GLY A 94 6.05 13.92 -3.77
CA GLY A 94 5.00 14.49 -4.62
C GLY A 94 4.04 13.49 -5.24
N LEU A 95 3.87 12.32 -4.62
CA LEU A 95 2.87 11.37 -5.09
C LEU A 95 1.48 11.88 -4.76
N ASP A 96 0.50 11.51 -5.61
CA ASP A 96 -0.91 11.79 -5.32
C ASP A 96 -1.37 10.88 -4.17
N ILE A 97 -2.03 11.46 -3.18
CA ILE A 97 -2.46 10.72 -2.00
C ILE A 97 -3.97 10.64 -1.99
N TYR A 98 -4.47 9.40 -1.94
CA TYR A 98 -5.90 9.13 -1.85
C TYR A 98 -6.18 8.34 -0.57
N TYR A 99 -7.39 8.46 -0.06
CA TYR A 99 -7.79 7.81 1.19
C TYR A 99 -8.97 6.89 0.94
N GLU A 100 -8.98 5.77 1.64
CA GLU A 100 -10.09 4.84 1.57
C GLU A 100 -11.36 5.50 2.07
N LYS A 101 -12.46 5.32 1.33
CA LYS A 101 -13.76 5.87 1.73
C LYS A 101 -14.48 4.87 2.64
N GLU A 102 -15.14 5.41 3.63
CA GLU A 102 -15.99 4.61 4.49
C GLU A 102 -17.28 4.20 3.80
#